data_ad3e2cc0e9cf840e36884fb05503e48b
#
_entry.id   ad3e2cc0e9cf840e36884fb05503e48b
#
_cell.length_a   1.000
_cell.length_b   1.000
_cell.length_c   1.000
_cell.angle_alpha   90.00
_cell.angle_beta   90.00
_cell.angle_gamma   90.00
#
_symmetry.space_group_name_H-M   'P 1'
#
loop_
_entity.id
_entity.type
_entity.pdbx_description
1 polymer ?
#
loop_
_entity_poly.entity_id
_entity_poly.type
_entity_poly.pdbx_seq_one_letter_code
_entity_poly.pdbx_strand_id
1 'polypeptide(L)'
;MTEAGDGVVKGDGYAVAALDDLGEGYGFRKIRKGLGVTAFGANAIVLPPGYETGSHLHEEQEELYFVHAGRVAFEFGDGSTHELEAGSFAWVDAPTVRKIRNLSDSEDAVYVIVGGKDGYVGRDGKLPPGETSRFGDNAPPGA
;
A
#
# COMPACT_ATOMS: atom_id res chain seq x y z
N MET A 1 0.10 21.27 13.63
CA MET A 1 0.18 20.10 12.76
C MET A 1 -0.55 20.38 11.46
N THR A 2 0.04 19.94 10.37
CA THR A 2 -0.58 20.07 9.07
C THR A 2 -1.52 18.90 8.82
N GLU A 3 -2.74 19.16 8.44
CA GLU A 3 -3.66 18.10 8.04
C GLU A 3 -3.19 17.45 6.73
N ALA A 4 -3.57 16.18 6.53
CA ALA A 4 -3.30 15.52 5.26
C ALA A 4 -3.93 16.32 4.13
N GLY A 5 -3.13 16.70 3.14
CA GLY A 5 -3.56 17.52 2.02
C GLY A 5 -3.23 18.99 2.11
N ASP A 6 -2.80 19.51 3.28
CA ASP A 6 -2.43 20.91 3.40
C ASP A 6 -1.21 21.27 2.55
N GLY A 7 -0.28 20.31 2.36
CA GLY A 7 0.87 20.47 1.49
C GLY A 7 0.60 20.13 0.03
N VAL A 8 -0.61 19.72 -0.32
CA VAL A 8 -0.97 19.41 -1.69
C VAL A 8 -1.18 20.71 -2.46
N VAL A 9 -0.46 20.87 -3.56
CA VAL A 9 -0.61 22.03 -4.44
C VAL A 9 -1.39 21.60 -5.67
N LYS A 10 -2.51 22.27 -5.92
CA LYS A 10 -3.39 21.96 -7.04
C LYS A 10 -3.40 23.09 -8.05
N GLY A 11 -3.38 22.72 -9.33
CA GLY A 11 -3.52 23.67 -10.42
C GLY A 11 -4.53 23.14 -11.43
N ASP A 12 -4.56 23.75 -12.59
CA ASP A 12 -5.46 23.33 -13.66
C ASP A 12 -4.87 22.10 -14.37
N GLY A 13 -5.45 20.94 -14.07
CA GLY A 13 -5.03 19.68 -14.67
C GLY A 13 -3.89 18.95 -13.95
N TYR A 14 -3.51 19.41 -12.75
CA TYR A 14 -2.44 18.73 -12.00
C TYR A 14 -2.57 18.93 -10.49
N ALA A 15 -1.93 18.03 -9.74
CA ALA A 15 -1.69 18.19 -8.32
C ALA A 15 -0.36 17.56 -7.94
N VAL A 16 0.35 18.16 -7.00
CA VAL A 16 1.64 17.63 -6.51
C VAL A 16 1.67 17.65 -4.99
N ALA A 17 2.37 16.68 -4.41
CA ALA A 17 2.51 16.56 -2.96
C ALA A 17 3.69 15.67 -2.61
N ALA A 18 4.23 15.87 -1.42
CA ALA A 18 5.15 14.89 -0.83
C ALA A 18 4.35 13.75 -0.19
N LEU A 19 5.01 12.64 0.05
CA LEU A 19 4.38 11.47 0.67
C LEU A 19 3.67 11.84 1.98
N ASP A 20 4.33 12.59 2.84
CA ASP A 20 3.80 12.93 4.16
C ASP A 20 2.72 14.01 4.14
N ASP A 21 2.45 14.61 2.99
CA ASP A 21 1.28 15.48 2.81
C ASP A 21 0.00 14.66 2.62
N LEU A 22 0.11 13.35 2.40
CA LEU A 22 -0.99 12.47 2.03
C LEU A 22 -1.45 11.59 3.17
N GLY A 23 -0.91 11.75 4.35
CA GLY A 23 -1.27 11.03 5.55
C GLY A 23 -0.23 11.16 6.63
N GLU A 24 -0.49 10.60 7.80
CA GLU A 24 0.37 10.71 8.99
C GLU A 24 0.62 9.34 9.62
N GLY A 25 1.73 9.23 10.34
CA GLY A 25 2.05 8.04 11.11
C GLY A 25 2.29 6.82 10.21
N TYR A 26 2.00 5.67 10.74
CA TYR A 26 2.11 4.41 10.02
C TYR A 26 0.79 4.11 9.30
N GLY A 27 0.86 3.29 8.26
CA GLY A 27 -0.29 2.92 7.46
C GLY A 27 -0.38 3.71 6.17
N PHE A 28 -1.60 4.04 5.77
CA PHE A 28 -1.86 4.56 4.44
C PHE A 28 -1.42 6.00 4.22
N ARG A 29 -0.86 6.23 3.03
CA ARG A 29 -0.75 7.54 2.38
C ARG A 29 -1.69 7.52 1.19
N LYS A 30 -2.75 8.30 1.24
CA LYS A 30 -3.88 8.21 0.28
C LYS A 30 -3.60 9.03 -0.96
N ILE A 31 -2.86 8.46 -1.88
CA ILE A 31 -2.39 9.14 -3.10
C ILE A 31 -3.56 9.51 -3.99
N ARG A 32 -4.41 8.53 -4.35
CA ARG A 32 -5.53 8.77 -5.24
C ARG A 32 -6.44 9.88 -4.70
N LYS A 33 -6.86 9.73 -3.46
CA LYS A 33 -7.80 10.68 -2.85
C LYS A 33 -7.18 12.06 -2.67
N GLY A 34 -5.94 12.10 -2.21
CA GLY A 34 -5.24 13.36 -1.93
C GLY A 34 -4.92 14.16 -3.17
N LEU A 35 -4.55 13.49 -4.26
CA LEU A 35 -4.17 14.16 -5.51
C LEU A 35 -5.34 14.28 -6.49
N GLY A 36 -6.44 13.55 -6.26
CA GLY A 36 -7.60 13.62 -7.15
C GLY A 36 -7.49 12.73 -8.39
N VAL A 37 -6.75 11.62 -8.30
CA VAL A 37 -6.66 10.65 -9.39
C VAL A 37 -8.01 9.98 -9.57
N THR A 38 -8.49 9.85 -10.80
CA THR A 38 -9.81 9.29 -11.10
C THR A 38 -9.77 7.96 -11.81
N ALA A 39 -8.71 7.68 -12.58
CA ALA A 39 -8.69 6.54 -13.50
C ALA A 39 -8.14 5.25 -12.89
N PHE A 40 -7.45 5.32 -11.75
CA PHE A 40 -6.87 4.15 -11.09
C PHE A 40 -6.72 4.41 -9.59
N GLY A 41 -6.58 3.33 -8.83
CA GLY A 41 -6.27 3.41 -7.41
C GLY A 41 -4.78 3.63 -7.20
N ALA A 42 -4.43 4.41 -6.19
CA ALA A 42 -3.04 4.63 -5.80
C ALA A 42 -2.97 4.97 -4.32
N ASN A 43 -2.15 4.22 -3.62
CA ASN A 43 -1.85 4.46 -2.20
C ASN A 43 -0.38 4.15 -1.96
N ALA A 44 0.15 4.64 -0.85
CA ALA A 44 1.39 4.11 -0.31
C ALA A 44 1.11 3.61 1.10
N ILE A 45 1.99 2.75 1.59
CA ILE A 45 1.94 2.28 2.98
C ILE A 45 3.30 2.53 3.60
N VAL A 46 3.28 3.11 4.80
CA VAL A 46 4.44 3.21 5.68
C VAL A 46 4.29 2.12 6.72
N LEU A 47 5.16 1.11 6.65
CA LEU A 47 5.09 -0.06 7.51
C LEU A 47 6.24 -0.02 8.51
N PRO A 48 5.95 0.00 9.82
CA PRO A 48 7.03 0.12 10.81
C PRO A 48 7.89 -1.14 10.88
N PRO A 49 9.07 -1.04 11.55
CA PRO A 49 9.97 -2.19 11.65
C PRO A 49 9.29 -3.43 12.21
N GLY A 50 9.54 -4.57 11.58
CA GLY A 50 9.05 -5.86 12.01
C GLY A 50 7.56 -6.13 11.83
N TYR A 51 6.82 -5.14 11.36
CA TYR A 51 5.37 -5.30 11.17
C TYR A 51 5.05 -5.94 9.81
N GLU A 52 3.88 -6.53 9.75
CA GLU A 52 3.38 -7.13 8.53
C GLU A 52 1.93 -6.77 8.31
N THR A 53 1.51 -6.76 7.05
CA THR A 53 0.09 -6.67 6.71
C THR A 53 -0.55 -8.02 6.99
N GLY A 54 -1.88 -8.07 7.14
CA GLY A 54 -2.60 -9.33 7.03
C GLY A 54 -2.62 -9.79 5.58
N SER A 55 -2.95 -11.04 5.36
CA SER A 55 -3.16 -11.55 4.01
C SER A 55 -4.43 -10.97 3.42
N HIS A 56 -4.39 -10.61 2.13
CA HIS A 56 -5.58 -10.12 1.44
C HIS A 56 -5.51 -10.48 -0.04
N LEU A 57 -6.66 -10.32 -0.69
CA LEU A 57 -6.81 -10.50 -2.13
C LEU A 57 -7.81 -9.46 -2.66
N HIS A 58 -7.95 -9.38 -3.95
CA HIS A 58 -8.93 -8.51 -4.60
C HIS A 58 -9.86 -9.35 -5.46
N GLU A 59 -11.03 -8.82 -5.77
CA GLU A 59 -11.98 -9.51 -6.64
C GLU A 59 -11.73 -9.19 -8.11
N GLU A 60 -11.43 -7.94 -8.43
CA GLU A 60 -11.33 -7.48 -9.81
C GLU A 60 -10.03 -6.82 -10.16
N GLN A 61 -9.49 -5.96 -9.28
CA GLN A 61 -8.32 -5.17 -9.65
C GLN A 61 -7.01 -5.93 -9.52
N GLU A 62 -6.14 -5.75 -10.48
CA GLU A 62 -4.73 -6.10 -10.35
C GLU A 62 -3.98 -4.96 -9.70
N GLU A 63 -2.85 -5.25 -9.10
CA GLU A 63 -2.03 -4.25 -8.43
C GLU A 63 -0.57 -4.33 -8.84
N LEU A 64 0.05 -3.17 -8.97
CA LEU A 64 1.48 -3.03 -9.12
C LEU A 64 2.02 -2.39 -7.86
N TYR A 65 3.01 -3.02 -7.25
CA TYR A 65 3.69 -2.55 -6.06
C TYR A 65 5.08 -2.06 -6.43
N PHE A 66 5.49 -0.94 -5.85
CA PHE A 66 6.85 -0.42 -5.98
C PHE A 66 7.41 -0.15 -4.60
N VAL A 67 8.54 -0.77 -4.26
CA VAL A 67 9.22 -0.55 -2.98
C VAL A 67 10.04 0.73 -3.09
N HIS A 68 9.63 1.76 -2.36
CA HIS A 68 10.26 3.07 -2.36
C HIS A 68 11.42 3.16 -1.37
N ALA A 69 11.24 2.59 -0.17
CA ALA A 69 12.25 2.64 0.89
C ALA A 69 12.18 1.37 1.72
N GLY A 70 13.32 0.97 2.25
CA GLY A 70 13.43 -0.22 3.09
C GLY A 70 13.46 -1.50 2.29
N ARG A 71 13.13 -2.60 2.94
CA ARG A 71 13.15 -3.94 2.36
C ARG A 71 11.98 -4.73 2.91
N VAL A 72 11.25 -5.40 2.03
CA VAL A 72 10.04 -6.14 2.39
C VAL A 72 10.08 -7.56 1.85
N ALA A 73 9.30 -8.43 2.47
CA ALA A 73 9.01 -9.77 1.94
C ALA A 73 7.55 -9.81 1.50
N PHE A 74 7.32 -10.29 0.29
CA PHE A 74 5.99 -10.64 -0.20
C PHE A 74 5.80 -12.14 -0.01
N GLU A 75 4.74 -12.51 0.69
CA GLU A 75 4.34 -13.90 0.86
C GLU A 75 3.05 -14.12 0.09
N PHE A 76 3.05 -15.09 -0.82
CA PHE A 76 1.90 -15.37 -1.68
C PHE A 76 1.17 -16.63 -1.22
N GLY A 77 -0.09 -16.75 -1.66
CA GLY A 77 -0.95 -17.87 -1.27
C GLY A 77 -0.46 -19.26 -1.72
N ASP A 78 0.49 -19.31 -2.67
CA ASP A 78 1.12 -20.57 -3.09
C ASP A 78 2.24 -21.03 -2.14
N GLY A 79 2.50 -20.28 -1.07
CA GLY A 79 3.55 -20.58 -0.11
C GLY A 79 4.91 -19.99 -0.44
N SER A 80 5.05 -19.30 -1.57
CA SER A 80 6.32 -18.66 -1.92
C SER A 80 6.53 -17.35 -1.18
N THR A 81 7.79 -17.00 -0.94
CA THR A 81 8.20 -15.75 -0.31
C THR A 81 9.31 -15.12 -1.15
N HIS A 82 9.18 -13.83 -1.41
CA HIS A 82 10.15 -13.07 -2.20
C HIS A 82 10.55 -11.80 -1.48
N GLU A 83 11.85 -11.59 -1.30
CA GLU A 83 12.39 -10.39 -0.66
C GLU A 83 12.68 -9.34 -1.72
N LEU A 84 12.18 -8.13 -1.48
CA LEU A 84 12.32 -7.01 -2.41
C LEU A 84 12.97 -5.82 -1.70
N GLU A 85 14.01 -5.28 -2.31
CA GLU A 85 14.66 -4.06 -1.85
C GLU A 85 14.06 -2.83 -2.51
N ALA A 86 14.41 -1.65 -2.00
CA ALA A 86 14.00 -0.38 -2.60
C ALA A 86 14.34 -0.36 -4.09
N GLY A 87 13.41 0.10 -4.91
CA GLY A 87 13.55 0.09 -6.36
C GLY A 87 12.98 -1.14 -7.05
N SER A 88 12.45 -2.10 -6.30
CA SER A 88 11.88 -3.34 -6.83
C SER A 88 10.37 -3.23 -7.03
N PHE A 89 9.85 -4.06 -7.90
CA PHE A 89 8.43 -4.09 -8.26
C PHE A 89 7.85 -5.48 -8.07
N ALA A 90 6.54 -5.52 -7.77
CA ALA A 90 5.76 -6.75 -7.82
C ALA A 90 4.44 -6.46 -8.53
N TRP A 91 4.06 -7.31 -9.46
CA TRP A 91 2.71 -7.31 -10.02
C TRP A 91 1.94 -8.47 -9.41
N VAL A 92 0.70 -8.20 -8.99
CA VAL A 92 -0.13 -9.19 -8.34
C VAL A 92 -1.53 -9.15 -8.97
N ASP A 93 -1.94 -10.28 -9.49
CA ASP A 93 -3.28 -10.42 -10.07
C ASP A 93 -4.35 -10.35 -8.97
N ALA A 94 -5.57 -10.05 -9.35
CA ALA A 94 -6.66 -9.82 -8.40
C ALA A 94 -6.82 -10.93 -7.36
N PRO A 95 -7.06 -12.18 -7.74
CA PRO A 95 -7.38 -13.23 -6.75
C PRO A 95 -6.19 -13.79 -6.01
N THR A 96 -4.98 -13.36 -6.33
CA THR A 96 -3.77 -13.88 -5.68
C THR A 96 -3.66 -13.34 -4.26
N VAL A 97 -3.65 -14.22 -3.28
CA VAL A 97 -3.47 -13.85 -1.87
C VAL A 97 -2.05 -13.36 -1.66
N ARG A 98 -1.89 -12.22 -1.00
CA ARG A 98 -0.59 -11.61 -0.70
C ARG A 98 -0.56 -11.07 0.71
N LYS A 99 0.64 -11.04 1.26
CA LYS A 99 0.95 -10.51 2.57
C LYS A 99 2.34 -9.90 2.49
N ILE A 100 2.54 -8.78 3.16
CA ILE A 100 3.79 -8.02 3.06
C ILE A 100 4.34 -7.79 4.46
N ARG A 101 5.63 -8.06 4.65
CA ARG A 101 6.31 -7.88 5.92
C ARG A 101 7.52 -6.98 5.76
N ASN A 102 7.70 -6.05 6.70
CA ASN A 102 8.94 -5.28 6.78
C ASN A 102 10.04 -6.16 7.37
N LEU A 103 11.14 -6.30 6.64
CA LEU A 103 12.26 -7.16 7.03
C LEU A 103 13.25 -6.47 7.96
N SER A 104 13.14 -5.16 8.18
CA SER A 104 14.04 -4.43 9.07
C SER A 104 13.52 -4.44 10.49
N ASP A 105 14.46 -4.48 11.45
CA ASP A 105 14.16 -4.33 12.87
C ASP A 105 14.22 -2.87 13.33
N SER A 106 14.68 -1.97 12.48
CA SER A 106 14.99 -0.60 12.89
C SER A 106 14.47 0.49 11.97
N GLU A 107 14.09 0.17 10.72
CA GLU A 107 13.71 1.16 9.74
C GLU A 107 12.32 0.87 9.17
N ASP A 108 11.60 1.94 8.84
CA ASP A 108 10.31 1.82 8.16
C ASP A 108 10.53 1.31 6.74
N ALA A 109 9.55 0.59 6.22
CA ALA A 109 9.45 0.31 4.81
C ALA A 109 8.32 1.14 4.21
N VAL A 110 8.52 1.59 2.98
CA VAL A 110 7.51 2.35 2.24
C VAL A 110 7.35 1.71 0.87
N TYR A 111 6.11 1.38 0.52
CA TYR A 111 5.83 0.90 -0.82
C TYR A 111 4.58 1.57 -1.37
N VAL A 112 4.56 1.74 -2.68
CA VAL A 112 3.47 2.37 -3.43
C VAL A 112 2.68 1.29 -4.14
N ILE A 113 1.37 1.41 -4.13
CA ILE A 113 0.46 0.46 -4.76
C ILE A 113 -0.38 1.21 -5.78
N VAL A 114 -0.40 0.72 -7.01
CA VAL A 114 -1.26 1.24 -8.06
C VAL A 114 -2.13 0.09 -8.56
N GLY A 115 -3.42 0.30 -8.65
CA GLY A 115 -4.32 -0.78 -9.06
C GLY A 115 -5.56 -0.30 -9.80
N GLY A 116 -6.18 -1.24 -10.51
CA GLY A 116 -7.39 -1.00 -11.24
C GLY A 116 -7.80 -2.18 -12.10
N LYS A 117 -8.94 -2.01 -12.76
CA LYS A 117 -9.45 -2.92 -13.78
C LYS A 117 -10.30 -2.08 -14.71
N ASP A 118 -9.72 -1.68 -15.83
CA ASP A 118 -10.38 -0.75 -16.75
C ASP A 118 -10.80 0.56 -16.05
N GLY A 119 -10.03 0.98 -15.06
CA GLY A 119 -10.29 2.14 -14.24
C GLY A 119 -10.18 1.83 -12.75
N TYR A 120 -10.56 2.79 -11.93
CA TYR A 120 -10.53 2.63 -10.48
C TYR A 120 -11.63 1.68 -10.01
N VAL A 121 -11.26 0.75 -9.14
CA VAL A 121 -12.20 -0.17 -8.48
C VAL A 121 -12.11 0.06 -6.99
N GLY A 122 -13.17 0.58 -6.38
CA GLY A 122 -13.22 0.85 -4.95
C GLY A 122 -13.67 -0.35 -4.14
N ARG A 123 -13.13 -0.46 -2.92
CA ARG A 123 -13.54 -1.46 -1.92
C ARG A 123 -13.49 -2.89 -2.41
N ASP A 124 -12.47 -3.21 -3.19
CA ASP A 124 -12.31 -4.50 -3.83
C ASP A 124 -11.49 -5.48 -2.99
N GLY A 125 -10.82 -4.98 -1.94
CA GLY A 125 -9.99 -5.82 -1.08
C GLY A 125 -10.83 -6.77 -0.22
N LYS A 126 -10.35 -8.01 -0.12
CA LYS A 126 -10.99 -9.07 0.67
C LYS A 126 -9.96 -9.72 1.56
N LEU A 127 -10.43 -10.23 2.70
CA LEU A 127 -9.59 -11.01 3.59
C LEU A 127 -9.84 -12.49 3.33
N PRO A 128 -8.79 -13.32 3.30
CA PRO A 128 -8.96 -14.76 3.22
C PRO A 128 -9.66 -15.29 4.47
N PRO A 129 -10.25 -16.48 4.42
CA PRO A 129 -10.85 -17.09 5.62
C PRO A 129 -9.87 -17.11 6.79
N GLY A 130 -10.33 -16.68 7.97
CA GLY A 130 -9.53 -16.64 9.18
C GLY A 130 -8.82 -15.33 9.46
N GLU A 131 -8.73 -14.43 8.49
CA GLU A 131 -8.14 -13.12 8.70
C GLU A 131 -9.21 -12.12 9.16
N THR A 132 -8.84 -11.24 10.09
CA THR A 132 -9.76 -10.24 10.65
C THR A 132 -9.34 -8.80 10.38
N SER A 133 -8.12 -8.59 9.82
CA SER A 133 -7.57 -7.26 9.58
C SER A 133 -6.55 -7.31 8.47
N ARG A 134 -6.42 -6.21 7.70
CA ARG A 134 -5.37 -6.06 6.68
C ARG A 134 -3.96 -6.15 7.25
N PHE A 135 -3.79 -5.84 8.53
CA PHE A 135 -2.49 -5.85 9.19
C PHE A 135 -2.36 -7.03 10.14
N GLY A 136 -3.34 -7.96 10.16
CA GLY A 136 -3.33 -9.09 11.08
C GLY A 136 -3.33 -8.61 12.53
N ASP A 137 -2.58 -9.30 13.38
CA ASP A 137 -2.48 -8.95 14.80
C ASP A 137 -1.45 -7.85 15.07
N ASN A 138 -0.71 -7.41 14.04
CA ASN A 138 0.38 -6.45 14.16
C ASN A 138 0.05 -5.11 13.50
N ALA A 139 -1.21 -4.69 13.56
CA ALA A 139 -1.62 -3.43 12.94
C ALA A 139 -0.80 -2.27 13.49
N PRO A 140 -0.19 -1.44 12.61
CA PRO A 140 0.59 -0.29 13.07
C PRO A 140 -0.32 0.80 13.63
N PRO A 141 0.22 1.63 14.54
CA PRO A 141 -0.54 2.78 15.04
C PRO A 141 -1.04 3.67 13.89
N GLY A 142 -2.30 4.04 13.92
CA GLY A 142 -2.89 4.91 12.91
C GLY A 142 -3.33 4.21 11.62
N ALA A 143 -3.19 2.91 11.55
CA ALA A 143 -3.61 2.15 10.36
C ALA A 143 -5.12 1.86 10.37
#